data_29beca1a5c4775b70e2dcb1eab42b4fb
#
_entry.id   29beca1a5c4775b70e2dcb1eab42b4fb
#
_cell.length_a   1.000
_cell.length_b   1.000
_cell.length_c   1.000
_cell.angle_alpha   90.00
_cell.angle_beta   90.00
_cell.angle_gamma   90.00
#
_symmetry.space_group_name_H-M   'P 1'
#
loop_
_entity.id
_entity.type
_entity.pdbx_description
1 polymer ?
#
loop_
_entity_poly.entity_id
_entity_poly.type
_entity_poly.pdbx_seq_one_letter_code
_entity_poly.pdbx_strand_id
1 'polypeptide(L)'
;NELIPVAAEDHEPVSENLSAEELRNCKGILIRDYNQKMRDTGQKKEELVRTLNKIVRMESFQDDFYRKPLEQMLELSDDAVRVLTQLKTTVQSYDSLMEKLEVDISVVEREKERITELLEDYVREIHSNLGKIDHNSTITIRERNIKMLKIQLPDWEENAGLYRLRLEDFIDKITMEGVELFEKNENAQEFFGSGITTRNLYDQVVGIGNVQIHLYKIEAQREY
;
A
#
# COMPACT_ATOMS: atom_id res chain seq x y z
N ASN A 1 36.64 -34.56 -5.27
CA ASN A 1 37.44 -33.65 -6.16
C ASN A 1 37.20 -34.01 -7.62
N GLU A 2 36.00 -33.86 -8.09
CA GLU A 2 35.69 -33.91 -9.53
C GLU A 2 35.89 -32.51 -10.09
N LEU A 3 36.96 -32.34 -10.84
CA LEU A 3 37.18 -31.16 -11.66
C LEU A 3 36.08 -31.13 -12.72
N ILE A 4 35.23 -30.12 -12.68
CA ILE A 4 34.24 -29.83 -13.74
C ILE A 4 35.05 -29.70 -15.06
N PRO A 5 34.77 -30.46 -16.12
CA PRO A 5 35.44 -30.26 -17.39
C PRO A 5 35.00 -28.91 -17.94
N VAL A 6 35.94 -27.96 -17.90
CA VAL A 6 35.81 -26.73 -18.70
C VAL A 6 35.75 -27.18 -20.15
N ALA A 7 34.71 -26.83 -20.88
CA ALA A 7 34.59 -27.07 -22.30
C ALA A 7 35.89 -26.59 -22.94
N ALA A 8 36.51 -27.46 -23.69
CA ALA A 8 37.72 -27.17 -24.42
C ALA A 8 37.37 -26.11 -25.49
N GLU A 9 37.51 -24.83 -25.14
CA GLU A 9 37.70 -23.80 -26.16
C GLU A 9 39.02 -24.09 -26.84
N ASP A 10 39.02 -24.06 -28.17
CA ASP A 10 40.17 -24.30 -29.04
C ASP A 10 41.37 -23.45 -28.59
N HIS A 11 42.17 -24.02 -27.69
CA HIS A 11 43.46 -23.45 -27.37
C HIS A 11 44.39 -23.74 -28.52
N GLU A 12 44.78 -22.71 -29.27
CA GLU A 12 45.94 -22.80 -30.19
C GLU A 12 47.10 -23.48 -29.46
N PRO A 13 47.75 -24.47 -30.04
CA PRO A 13 48.84 -25.18 -29.37
C PRO A 13 49.91 -24.17 -29.00
N VAL A 14 50.17 -24.02 -27.71
CA VAL A 14 51.28 -23.20 -27.19
C VAL A 14 52.54 -23.70 -27.91
N SER A 15 53.18 -22.81 -28.64
CA SER A 15 54.34 -23.12 -29.47
C SER A 15 55.36 -23.99 -28.72
N GLU A 16 55.73 -25.11 -29.31
CA GLU A 16 56.59 -26.15 -28.73
C GLU A 16 58.04 -25.70 -28.36
N ASN A 17 58.36 -24.40 -28.31
CA ASN A 17 59.68 -23.82 -28.20
C ASN A 17 59.91 -22.95 -26.96
N LEU A 18 59.20 -23.17 -25.86
CA LEU A 18 59.52 -22.48 -24.62
C LEU A 18 60.70 -23.12 -23.93
N SER A 19 61.70 -22.31 -23.57
CA SER A 19 62.86 -22.76 -22.77
C SER A 19 62.39 -23.21 -21.37
N ALA A 20 63.16 -24.08 -20.75
CA ALA A 20 62.89 -24.57 -19.40
C ALA A 20 62.75 -23.43 -18.35
N GLU A 21 63.39 -22.29 -18.59
CA GLU A 21 63.35 -21.11 -17.74
C GLU A 21 62.01 -20.33 -17.91
N GLU A 22 61.54 -20.18 -19.17
CA GLU A 22 60.26 -19.58 -19.48
C GLU A 22 59.08 -20.40 -18.91
N LEU A 23 59.16 -21.73 -19.03
CA LEU A 23 58.16 -22.63 -18.42
C LEU A 23 58.12 -22.49 -16.90
N ARG A 24 59.28 -22.34 -16.20
CA ARG A 24 59.30 -22.10 -14.74
C ARG A 24 58.69 -20.74 -14.40
N ASN A 25 58.95 -19.70 -15.19
CA ASN A 25 58.39 -18.37 -14.98
C ASN A 25 56.87 -18.39 -15.17
N CYS A 26 56.36 -19.00 -16.27
CA CYS A 26 54.93 -19.16 -16.54
C CYS A 26 54.25 -19.92 -15.41
N LYS A 27 54.84 -21.03 -14.94
CA LYS A 27 54.32 -21.77 -13.80
C LYS A 27 54.26 -20.91 -12.51
N GLY A 28 55.32 -20.09 -12.27
CA GLY A 28 55.35 -19.17 -11.12
C GLY A 28 54.28 -18.08 -11.17
N ILE A 29 53.97 -17.57 -12.36
CA ILE A 29 52.91 -16.59 -12.59
C ILE A 29 51.53 -17.26 -12.37
N LEU A 30 51.27 -18.40 -13.02
CA LEU A 30 50.04 -19.13 -12.90
C LEU A 30 49.69 -19.52 -11.47
N ILE A 31 50.69 -19.97 -10.68
CA ILE A 31 50.51 -20.31 -9.27
C ILE A 31 50.15 -19.04 -8.47
N ARG A 32 50.79 -17.91 -8.75
CA ARG A 32 50.45 -16.64 -8.07
C ARG A 32 49.06 -16.18 -8.42
N ASP A 33 48.70 -16.19 -9.69
CA ASP A 33 47.39 -15.79 -10.14
C ASP A 33 46.29 -16.71 -9.56
N TYR A 34 46.49 -18.02 -9.57
CA TYR A 34 45.60 -18.98 -8.95
C TYR A 34 45.40 -18.69 -7.45
N ASN A 35 46.51 -18.53 -6.73
CA ASN A 35 46.42 -18.23 -5.31
C ASN A 35 45.76 -16.88 -5.02
N GLN A 36 45.96 -15.89 -5.85
CA GLN A 36 45.27 -14.60 -5.71
C GLN A 36 43.80 -14.75 -5.97
N LYS A 37 43.37 -15.39 -7.06
CA LYS A 37 41.94 -15.66 -7.34
C LYS A 37 41.26 -16.49 -6.26
N MET A 38 41.95 -17.47 -5.68
CA MET A 38 41.43 -18.25 -4.57
C MET A 38 41.17 -17.37 -3.34
N ARG A 39 42.08 -16.44 -3.01
CA ARG A 39 41.91 -15.49 -1.90
C ARG A 39 40.73 -14.53 -2.19
N ASP A 40 40.69 -13.97 -3.39
CA ASP A 40 39.61 -13.05 -3.80
C ASP A 40 38.23 -13.72 -3.75
N THR A 41 38.15 -14.97 -4.22
CA THR A 41 36.93 -15.77 -4.14
C THR A 41 36.53 -16.05 -2.69
N GLY A 42 37.50 -16.41 -1.82
CA GLY A 42 37.24 -16.60 -0.40
C GLY A 42 36.69 -15.33 0.27
N GLN A 43 37.30 -14.18 -0.01
CA GLN A 43 36.83 -12.90 0.52
C GLN A 43 35.41 -12.56 0.05
N LYS A 44 35.12 -12.74 -1.24
CA LYS A 44 33.78 -12.49 -1.80
C LYS A 44 32.72 -13.42 -1.23
N LYS A 45 33.06 -14.68 -0.98
CA LYS A 45 32.18 -15.63 -0.31
C LYS A 45 31.89 -15.17 1.12
N GLU A 46 32.89 -14.77 1.89
CA GLU A 46 32.66 -14.26 3.25
C GLU A 46 31.81 -12.98 3.25
N GLU A 47 32.02 -12.07 2.31
CA GLU A 47 31.24 -10.87 2.15
C GLU A 47 29.76 -11.20 1.83
N LEU A 48 29.52 -12.17 0.93
CA LEU A 48 28.17 -12.66 0.61
C LEU A 48 27.47 -13.24 1.86
N VAL A 49 28.14 -14.14 2.58
CA VAL A 49 27.60 -14.77 3.79
C VAL A 49 27.28 -13.71 4.86
N ARG A 50 28.16 -12.73 5.06
CA ARG A 50 27.91 -11.62 5.99
C ARG A 50 26.68 -10.80 5.57
N THR A 51 26.55 -10.50 4.28
CA THR A 51 25.43 -9.72 3.74
C THR A 51 24.12 -10.47 3.89
N LEU A 52 24.07 -11.75 3.51
CA LEU A 52 22.87 -12.59 3.68
C LEU A 52 22.46 -12.69 5.16
N ASN A 53 23.43 -12.94 6.06
CA ASN A 53 23.15 -12.97 7.50
C ASN A 53 22.63 -11.63 8.05
N LYS A 54 23.08 -10.50 7.49
CA LYS A 54 22.56 -9.19 7.85
C LYS A 54 21.11 -9.03 7.40
N ILE A 55 20.78 -9.42 6.18
CA ILE A 55 19.42 -9.30 5.62
C ILE A 55 18.45 -10.21 6.40
N VAL A 56 18.81 -11.46 6.65
CA VAL A 56 17.98 -12.42 7.42
C VAL A 56 17.61 -11.89 8.81
N ARG A 57 18.47 -11.05 9.41
CA ARG A 57 18.23 -10.46 10.74
C ARG A 57 17.40 -9.17 10.70
N MET A 58 17.10 -8.62 9.53
CA MET A 58 16.27 -7.43 9.43
C MET A 58 14.82 -7.78 9.76
N GLU A 59 14.13 -6.89 10.47
CA GLU A 59 12.74 -7.06 10.88
C GLU A 59 11.81 -7.31 9.67
N SER A 60 12.07 -6.63 8.55
CA SER A 60 11.32 -6.78 7.29
C SER A 60 11.43 -8.18 6.66
N PHE A 61 12.38 -9.00 7.07
CA PHE A 61 12.63 -10.36 6.55
C PHE A 61 12.35 -11.46 7.59
N GLN A 62 11.56 -11.17 8.63
CA GLN A 62 11.22 -12.17 9.65
C GLN A 62 10.13 -13.15 9.18
N ASP A 63 9.30 -12.74 8.20
CA ASP A 63 8.32 -13.63 7.58
C ASP A 63 9.03 -14.78 6.87
N ASP A 64 8.51 -15.99 7.07
CA ASP A 64 9.06 -17.22 6.49
C ASP A 64 9.15 -17.18 4.96
N PHE A 65 8.25 -16.47 4.29
CA PHE A 65 8.25 -16.31 2.85
C PHE A 65 9.52 -15.60 2.34
N TYR A 66 9.96 -14.57 3.05
CA TYR A 66 11.17 -13.81 2.69
C TYR A 66 12.44 -14.43 3.26
N ARG A 67 12.36 -15.05 4.44
CA ARG A 67 13.51 -15.58 5.16
C ARG A 67 14.03 -16.89 4.57
N LYS A 68 13.14 -17.85 4.29
CA LYS A 68 13.54 -19.19 3.82
C LYS A 68 14.42 -19.19 2.56
N PRO A 69 14.14 -18.42 1.50
CA PRO A 69 15.02 -18.35 0.33
C PRO A 69 16.43 -17.88 0.66
N LEU A 70 16.57 -16.93 1.60
CA LEU A 70 17.86 -16.40 2.02
C LEU A 70 18.65 -17.41 2.87
N GLU A 71 17.97 -18.15 3.76
CA GLU A 71 18.56 -19.24 4.53
C GLU A 71 19.05 -20.37 3.61
N GLN A 72 18.29 -20.73 2.59
CA GLN A 72 18.70 -21.70 1.56
C GLN A 72 19.96 -21.24 0.81
N MET A 73 20.08 -19.93 0.49
CA MET A 73 21.30 -19.40 -0.13
C MET A 73 22.51 -19.50 0.82
N LEU A 74 22.32 -19.34 2.13
CA LEU A 74 23.37 -19.50 3.12
C LEU A 74 23.86 -20.97 3.16
N GLU A 75 22.94 -21.94 3.10
CA GLU A 75 23.27 -23.37 3.06
C GLU A 75 24.05 -23.74 1.78
N LEU A 76 23.72 -23.08 0.65
CA LEU A 76 24.36 -23.29 -0.64
C LEU A 76 25.62 -22.44 -0.86
N SER A 77 26.10 -21.72 0.15
CA SER A 77 27.16 -20.72 0.02
C SER A 77 28.49 -21.26 -0.56
N ASP A 78 28.69 -22.58 -0.59
CA ASP A 78 29.85 -23.24 -1.20
C ASP A 78 29.75 -23.39 -2.72
N ASP A 79 28.53 -23.32 -3.28
CA ASP A 79 28.27 -23.44 -4.71
C ASP A 79 27.78 -22.10 -5.29
N ALA A 80 28.71 -21.31 -5.81
CA ALA A 80 28.42 -19.98 -6.34
C ALA A 80 27.37 -20.00 -7.48
N VAL A 81 27.35 -21.05 -8.31
CA VAL A 81 26.41 -21.17 -9.43
C VAL A 81 24.98 -21.37 -8.90
N ARG A 82 24.82 -22.25 -7.94
CA ARG A 82 23.51 -22.48 -7.30
C ARG A 82 23.02 -21.24 -6.54
N VAL A 83 23.89 -20.58 -5.78
CA VAL A 83 23.54 -19.32 -5.11
C VAL A 83 23.09 -18.27 -6.12
N LEU A 84 23.81 -18.08 -7.23
CA LEU A 84 23.41 -17.14 -8.27
C LEU A 84 22.07 -17.48 -8.91
N THR A 85 21.83 -18.76 -9.16
CA THR A 85 20.54 -19.23 -9.72
C THR A 85 19.41 -18.96 -8.73
N GLN A 86 19.60 -19.33 -7.47
CA GLN A 86 18.61 -19.09 -6.42
C GLN A 86 18.35 -17.59 -6.22
N LEU A 87 19.41 -16.77 -6.20
CA LEU A 87 19.29 -15.32 -6.09
C LEU A 87 18.45 -14.72 -7.23
N LYS A 88 18.73 -15.11 -8.47
CA LYS A 88 17.96 -14.64 -9.64
C LYS A 88 16.50 -15.02 -9.52
N THR A 89 16.20 -16.27 -9.17
CA THR A 89 14.82 -16.75 -9.00
C THR A 89 14.12 -15.99 -7.87
N THR A 90 14.80 -15.75 -6.75
CA THR A 90 14.24 -15.03 -5.60
C THR A 90 13.96 -13.57 -5.95
N VAL A 91 14.90 -12.89 -6.63
CA VAL A 91 14.69 -11.49 -7.09
C VAL A 91 13.52 -11.42 -8.06
N GLN A 92 13.43 -12.31 -9.06
CA GLN A 92 12.30 -12.34 -9.99
C GLN A 92 10.96 -12.58 -9.29
N SER A 93 10.95 -13.45 -8.25
CA SER A 93 9.75 -13.68 -7.45
C SER A 93 9.33 -12.44 -6.67
N TYR A 94 10.27 -11.69 -6.11
CA TYR A 94 10.00 -10.46 -5.39
C TYR A 94 9.54 -9.35 -6.35
N ASP A 95 10.16 -9.20 -7.51
CA ASP A 95 9.75 -8.24 -8.54
C ASP A 95 8.29 -8.51 -8.97
N SER A 96 7.95 -9.78 -9.25
CA SER A 96 6.58 -10.16 -9.61
C SER A 96 5.57 -9.91 -8.48
N LEU A 97 5.98 -10.09 -7.22
CA LEU A 97 5.15 -9.76 -6.07
C LEU A 97 4.96 -8.25 -5.93
N MET A 98 6.01 -7.46 -6.13
CA MET A 98 5.93 -6.00 -6.12
C MET A 98 4.97 -5.48 -7.18
N GLU A 99 5.11 -5.95 -8.44
CA GLU A 99 4.19 -5.60 -9.53
C GLU A 99 2.74 -5.93 -9.18
N LYS A 100 2.49 -7.10 -8.60
CA LYS A 100 1.15 -7.49 -8.16
C LYS A 100 0.62 -6.56 -7.08
N LEU A 101 1.43 -6.26 -6.06
CA LEU A 101 1.04 -5.36 -4.98
C LEU A 101 0.74 -3.94 -5.48
N GLU A 102 1.52 -3.42 -6.42
CA GLU A 102 1.27 -2.12 -7.05
C GLU A 102 -0.08 -2.10 -7.78
N VAL A 103 -0.42 -3.18 -8.50
CA VAL A 103 -1.73 -3.33 -9.14
C VAL A 103 -2.84 -3.38 -8.09
N ASP A 104 -2.69 -4.19 -7.05
CA ASP A 104 -3.68 -4.33 -5.98
C ASP A 104 -3.90 -2.98 -5.26
N ILE A 105 -2.85 -2.24 -4.94
CA ILE A 105 -2.92 -0.89 -4.36
C ILE A 105 -3.70 0.05 -5.28
N SER A 106 -3.37 0.07 -6.59
CA SER A 106 -4.06 0.93 -7.55
C SER A 106 -5.55 0.60 -7.71
N VAL A 107 -5.94 -0.66 -7.52
CA VAL A 107 -7.35 -1.08 -7.50
C VAL A 107 -8.05 -0.55 -6.26
N VAL A 108 -7.43 -0.71 -5.08
CA VAL A 108 -7.98 -0.21 -3.81
C VAL A 108 -8.14 1.31 -3.83
N GLU A 109 -7.15 2.04 -4.34
CA GLU A 109 -7.21 3.51 -4.46
C GLU A 109 -8.37 3.96 -5.37
N ARG A 110 -8.58 3.29 -6.51
CA ARG A 110 -9.72 3.59 -7.39
C ARG A 110 -11.07 3.28 -6.76
N GLU A 111 -11.18 2.18 -6.01
CA GLU A 111 -12.40 1.87 -5.29
C GLU A 111 -12.67 2.87 -4.16
N LYS A 112 -11.64 3.31 -3.44
CA LYS A 112 -11.75 4.38 -2.45
C LYS A 112 -12.29 5.66 -3.09
N GLU A 113 -11.72 6.09 -4.21
CA GLU A 113 -12.18 7.28 -4.94
C GLU A 113 -13.64 7.15 -5.36
N ARG A 114 -14.03 6.01 -5.93
CA ARG A 114 -15.42 5.73 -6.32
C ARG A 114 -16.39 5.78 -5.15
N ILE A 115 -16.00 5.23 -4.00
CA ILE A 115 -16.80 5.28 -2.77
C ILE A 115 -16.92 6.72 -2.28
N THR A 116 -15.84 7.48 -2.32
CA THR A 116 -15.82 8.89 -1.93
C THR A 116 -16.80 9.70 -2.78
N GLU A 117 -16.77 9.54 -4.11
CA GLU A 117 -17.70 10.22 -5.03
C GLU A 117 -19.17 9.85 -4.74
N LEU A 118 -19.46 8.56 -4.55
CA LEU A 118 -20.83 8.11 -4.24
C LEU A 118 -21.35 8.69 -2.92
N LEU A 119 -20.51 8.74 -1.90
CA LEU A 119 -20.88 9.29 -0.60
C LEU A 119 -21.00 10.81 -0.64
N GLU A 120 -20.15 11.50 -1.42
CA GLU A 120 -20.26 12.94 -1.66
C GLU A 120 -21.60 13.28 -2.31
N ASP A 121 -21.96 12.58 -3.39
CA ASP A 121 -23.22 12.77 -4.07
C ASP A 121 -24.42 12.50 -3.15
N TYR A 122 -24.33 11.46 -2.32
CA TYR A 122 -25.35 11.15 -1.35
C TYR A 122 -25.53 12.27 -0.30
N VAL A 123 -24.44 12.79 0.25
CA VAL A 123 -24.50 13.90 1.22
C VAL A 123 -25.02 15.17 0.56
N ARG A 124 -24.61 15.45 -0.69
CA ARG A 124 -25.10 16.57 -1.49
C ARG A 124 -26.61 16.46 -1.74
N GLU A 125 -27.10 15.25 -2.03
CA GLU A 125 -28.54 15.02 -2.20
C GLU A 125 -29.32 15.30 -0.90
N ILE A 126 -28.82 14.82 0.26
CA ILE A 126 -29.42 15.13 1.56
C ILE A 126 -29.46 16.64 1.78
N HIS A 127 -28.36 17.33 1.53
CA HIS A 127 -28.24 18.78 1.68
C HIS A 127 -29.25 19.51 0.78
N SER A 128 -29.38 19.12 -0.49
CA SER A 128 -30.37 19.64 -1.43
C SER A 128 -31.81 19.37 -0.96
N ASN A 129 -32.08 18.18 -0.43
CA ASN A 129 -33.41 17.83 0.08
C ASN A 129 -33.81 18.65 1.31
N LEU A 130 -32.84 18.93 2.20
CA LEU A 130 -33.07 19.85 3.31
C LEU A 130 -33.41 21.26 2.81
N GLY A 131 -32.75 21.75 1.76
CA GLY A 131 -33.07 23.00 1.09
C GLY A 131 -34.49 23.02 0.48
N LYS A 132 -34.90 21.90 -0.15
CA LYS A 132 -36.27 21.74 -0.69
C LYS A 132 -37.31 21.75 0.43
N ILE A 133 -37.04 21.11 1.56
CA ILE A 133 -37.91 21.13 2.75
C ILE A 133 -38.07 22.56 3.24
N ASP A 134 -36.97 23.32 3.37
CA ASP A 134 -37.02 24.75 3.69
C ASP A 134 -37.92 25.51 2.72
N HIS A 135 -37.69 25.35 1.43
CA HIS A 135 -38.44 26.07 0.40
C HIS A 135 -39.94 25.75 0.46
N ASN A 136 -40.31 24.48 0.61
CA ASN A 136 -41.69 23.99 0.59
C ASN A 136 -42.40 24.11 1.94
N SER A 137 -41.77 24.61 2.99
CA SER A 137 -42.35 24.73 4.32
C SER A 137 -43.26 25.98 4.51
N THR A 138 -43.66 26.66 3.44
CA THR A 138 -44.53 27.82 3.49
C THR A 138 -45.97 27.39 3.28
N ILE A 139 -46.86 27.80 4.19
CA ILE A 139 -48.32 27.57 4.10
C ILE A 139 -49.05 28.91 4.00
N THR A 140 -50.21 28.91 3.36
CA THR A 140 -51.06 30.09 3.29
C THR A 140 -52.20 29.96 4.28
N ILE A 141 -52.28 30.87 5.24
CA ILE A 141 -53.36 30.94 6.20
C ILE A 141 -54.00 32.33 6.11
N ARG A 142 -55.32 32.40 5.82
CA ARG A 142 -56.04 33.65 5.67
C ARG A 142 -55.34 34.68 4.80
N GLU A 143 -54.93 34.25 3.59
CA GLU A 143 -54.22 35.03 2.58
C GLU A 143 -52.79 35.50 2.99
N ARG A 144 -52.25 35.01 4.06
CA ARG A 144 -50.86 35.26 4.48
C ARG A 144 -50.01 34.03 4.32
N ASN A 145 -48.90 34.20 3.64
CA ASN A 145 -47.89 33.15 3.53
C ASN A 145 -47.07 33.12 4.81
N ILE A 146 -47.11 31.98 5.50
CA ILE A 146 -46.38 31.74 6.76
C ILE A 146 -45.37 30.64 6.51
N LYS A 147 -44.08 30.92 6.74
CA LYS A 147 -43.02 29.95 6.65
C LYS A 147 -42.96 29.17 7.99
N MET A 148 -43.40 27.91 7.98
CA MET A 148 -43.51 27.07 9.17
C MET A 148 -42.16 26.57 9.68
N LEU A 149 -41.22 26.36 8.74
CA LEU A 149 -39.89 25.87 9.02
C LEU A 149 -38.89 26.70 8.20
N LYS A 150 -37.85 27.17 8.83
CA LYS A 150 -36.71 27.79 8.17
C LYS A 150 -35.46 27.00 8.51
N ILE A 151 -34.81 26.44 7.49
CA ILE A 151 -33.56 25.71 7.59
C ILE A 151 -32.47 26.58 6.96
N GLN A 152 -31.50 26.97 7.73
CA GLN A 152 -30.33 27.69 7.23
C GLN A 152 -29.20 26.67 7.06
N LEU A 153 -28.80 26.46 5.81
CA LEU A 153 -27.74 25.55 5.43
C LEU A 153 -26.52 26.38 5.00
N PRO A 154 -25.30 25.89 5.29
CA PRO A 154 -24.09 26.47 4.68
C PRO A 154 -24.14 26.28 3.15
N ASP A 155 -23.50 27.20 2.42
CA ASP A 155 -23.43 27.06 0.97
C ASP A 155 -22.57 25.82 0.60
N TRP A 156 -23.11 24.97 -0.27
CA TRP A 156 -22.41 23.74 -0.68
C TRP A 156 -21.18 24.05 -1.52
N GLU A 157 -21.31 24.92 -2.52
CA GLU A 157 -20.25 25.17 -3.49
C GLU A 157 -19.04 25.90 -2.85
N GLU A 158 -19.31 26.78 -1.89
CA GLU A 158 -18.25 27.45 -1.13
C GLU A 158 -17.46 26.48 -0.25
N ASN A 159 -18.08 25.38 0.21
CA ASN A 159 -17.50 24.44 1.15
C ASN A 159 -17.17 23.07 0.52
N ALA A 160 -17.41 22.87 -0.77
CA ALA A 160 -17.27 21.57 -1.43
C ALA A 160 -15.91 20.89 -1.21
N GLY A 161 -14.82 21.66 -1.34
CA GLY A 161 -13.46 21.15 -1.10
C GLY A 161 -13.22 20.71 0.35
N LEU A 162 -13.78 21.44 1.33
CA LEU A 162 -13.71 21.07 2.74
C LEU A 162 -14.52 19.82 3.05
N TYR A 163 -15.71 19.70 2.44
CA TYR A 163 -16.59 18.54 2.62
C TYR A 163 -15.96 17.28 2.05
N ARG A 164 -15.34 17.36 0.87
CA ARG A 164 -14.59 16.24 0.28
C ARG A 164 -13.45 15.80 1.17
N LEU A 165 -12.63 16.73 1.67
CA LEU A 165 -11.51 16.41 2.57
C LEU A 165 -12.00 15.68 3.84
N ARG A 166 -13.06 16.19 4.47
CA ARG A 166 -13.64 15.56 5.66
C ARG A 166 -14.20 14.17 5.39
N LEU A 167 -14.74 13.97 4.19
CA LEU A 167 -15.25 12.69 3.77
C LEU A 167 -14.12 11.68 3.56
N GLU A 168 -13.02 12.09 2.94
CA GLU A 168 -11.82 11.28 2.78
C GLU A 168 -11.25 10.86 4.13
N ASP A 169 -11.09 11.83 5.06
CA ASP A 169 -10.65 11.56 6.43
C ASP A 169 -11.58 10.58 7.17
N PHE A 170 -12.88 10.73 6.97
CA PHE A 170 -13.88 9.83 7.56
C PHE A 170 -13.79 8.41 7.01
N ILE A 171 -13.62 8.26 5.69
CA ILE A 171 -13.44 6.96 5.04
C ILE A 171 -12.15 6.30 5.53
N ASP A 172 -11.05 7.03 5.60
CA ASP A 172 -9.78 6.50 6.08
C ASP A 172 -9.87 6.02 7.52
N LYS A 173 -10.50 6.81 8.39
CA LYS A 173 -10.71 6.44 9.79
C LYS A 173 -11.53 5.17 9.93
N ILE A 174 -12.69 5.09 9.26
CA ILE A 174 -13.56 3.90 9.32
C ILE A 174 -12.85 2.67 8.73
N THR A 175 -12.08 2.86 7.65
CA THR A 175 -11.32 1.75 7.05
C THR A 175 -10.28 1.23 8.01
N MET A 176 -9.51 2.09 8.67
CA MET A 176 -8.51 1.68 9.67
C MET A 176 -9.14 0.94 10.84
N GLU A 177 -10.22 1.50 11.42
CA GLU A 177 -10.95 0.85 12.52
C GLU A 177 -11.55 -0.50 12.09
N GLY A 178 -12.07 -0.60 10.85
CA GLY A 178 -12.60 -1.83 10.29
C GLY A 178 -11.54 -2.91 10.08
N VAL A 179 -10.33 -2.54 9.64
CA VAL A 179 -9.19 -3.45 9.50
C VAL A 179 -8.76 -4.00 10.87
N GLU A 180 -8.66 -3.13 11.89
CA GLU A 180 -8.30 -3.57 13.25
C GLU A 180 -9.32 -4.57 13.83
N LEU A 181 -10.62 -4.36 13.59
CA LEU A 181 -11.67 -5.29 14.02
C LEU A 181 -11.58 -6.61 13.28
N PHE A 182 -11.30 -6.57 11.97
CA PHE A 182 -11.12 -7.77 11.17
C PHE A 182 -9.92 -8.61 11.66
N GLU A 183 -8.81 -7.97 11.99
CA GLU A 183 -7.63 -8.64 12.56
C GLU A 183 -7.91 -9.30 13.92
N LYS A 184 -8.83 -8.70 14.71
CA LYS A 184 -9.29 -9.26 16.01
C LYS A 184 -10.39 -10.32 15.85
N ASN A 185 -10.78 -10.69 14.61
CA ASN A 185 -11.92 -11.56 14.31
C ASN A 185 -13.27 -11.05 14.88
N GLU A 186 -13.43 -9.75 15.01
CA GLU A 186 -14.68 -9.10 15.40
C GLU A 186 -15.56 -8.82 14.17
N ASN A 187 -16.85 -8.53 14.39
CA ASN A 187 -17.83 -8.33 13.31
C ASN A 187 -17.67 -6.94 12.65
N ALA A 188 -16.75 -6.82 11.73
CA ALA A 188 -16.52 -5.59 10.96
C ALA A 188 -17.78 -5.15 10.16
N GLN A 189 -18.63 -6.08 9.70
CA GLN A 189 -19.84 -5.75 8.96
C GLN A 189 -20.86 -4.99 9.82
N GLU A 190 -21.04 -5.37 11.08
CA GLU A 190 -21.91 -4.67 12.02
C GLU A 190 -21.38 -3.28 12.35
N PHE A 191 -20.06 -3.16 12.50
CA PHE A 191 -19.38 -1.88 12.69
C PHE A 191 -19.65 -0.91 11.54
N PHE A 192 -19.44 -1.33 10.29
CA PHE A 192 -19.71 -0.48 9.11
C PHE A 192 -21.19 -0.11 9.02
N GLY A 193 -22.10 -1.05 9.28
CA GLY A 193 -23.55 -0.79 9.25
C GLY A 193 -24.01 0.24 10.30
N SER A 194 -23.38 0.27 11.45
CA SER A 194 -23.68 1.25 12.51
C SER A 194 -22.95 2.58 12.35
N GLY A 195 -21.73 2.56 11.79
CA GLY A 195 -20.87 3.73 11.60
C GLY A 195 -21.31 4.61 10.42
N ILE A 196 -21.75 4.00 9.31
CA ILE A 196 -22.15 4.72 8.07
C ILE A 196 -23.67 4.95 8.06
N THR A 197 -24.18 5.70 9.02
CA THR A 197 -25.57 6.16 8.98
C THR A 197 -25.68 7.52 8.31
N THR A 198 -26.84 7.80 7.68
CA THR A 198 -27.13 9.12 7.06
C THR A 198 -26.81 10.29 7.99
N ARG A 199 -27.20 10.18 9.25
CA ARG A 199 -26.98 11.21 10.26
C ARG A 199 -25.50 11.39 10.55
N ASN A 200 -24.78 10.29 10.80
CA ASN A 200 -23.37 10.33 11.13
C ASN A 200 -22.55 10.87 9.96
N LEU A 201 -22.82 10.38 8.74
CA LEU A 201 -22.15 10.82 7.52
C LEU A 201 -22.35 12.34 7.29
N TYR A 202 -23.59 12.81 7.40
CA TYR A 202 -23.87 14.24 7.22
C TYR A 202 -23.22 15.11 8.30
N ASP A 203 -23.19 14.62 9.55
CA ASP A 203 -22.55 15.31 10.66
C ASP A 203 -21.03 15.40 10.49
N GLN A 204 -20.39 14.33 10.05
CA GLN A 204 -18.94 14.31 9.82
C GLN A 204 -18.53 15.24 8.66
N VAL A 205 -19.31 15.28 7.60
CA VAL A 205 -19.01 16.05 6.39
C VAL A 205 -19.40 17.52 6.54
N VAL A 206 -20.67 17.80 6.80
CA VAL A 206 -21.22 19.16 6.86
C VAL A 206 -21.18 19.71 8.28
N GLY A 207 -21.44 18.88 9.29
CA GLY A 207 -21.61 19.24 10.68
C GLY A 207 -23.05 19.66 10.98
N ILE A 208 -23.79 18.85 11.72
CA ILE A 208 -25.18 19.16 12.09
C ILE A 208 -25.26 20.48 12.87
N GLY A 209 -24.21 20.83 13.65
CA GLY A 209 -24.14 22.11 14.37
C GLY A 209 -24.12 23.34 13.47
N ASN A 210 -23.78 23.18 12.18
CA ASN A 210 -23.79 24.27 11.19
C ASN A 210 -25.16 24.48 10.56
N VAL A 211 -26.14 23.59 10.84
CA VAL A 211 -27.50 23.66 10.34
C VAL A 211 -28.39 24.30 11.40
N GLN A 212 -28.95 25.48 11.08
CA GLN A 212 -29.86 26.16 12.00
C GLN A 212 -31.30 25.92 11.59
N ILE A 213 -32.13 25.50 12.52
CA ILE A 213 -33.54 25.20 12.30
C ILE A 213 -34.41 26.12 13.15
N HIS A 214 -35.24 26.90 12.51
CA HIS A 214 -36.21 27.77 13.13
C HIS A 214 -37.63 27.30 12.84
N LEU A 215 -38.39 27.02 13.88
CA LEU A 215 -39.78 26.63 13.78
C LEU A 215 -40.69 27.82 14.07
N TYR A 216 -41.71 28.01 13.23
CA TYR A 216 -42.75 28.99 13.50
C TYR A 216 -43.76 28.42 14.50
N LYS A 217 -43.90 29.07 15.63
CA LYS A 217 -44.88 28.68 16.64
C LYS A 217 -46.20 29.41 16.35
N ILE A 218 -47.23 28.66 15.98
CA ILE A 218 -48.57 29.20 15.86
C ILE A 218 -49.12 29.36 17.28
N GLU A 219 -49.12 30.59 17.78
CA GLU A 219 -49.90 30.90 18.99
C GLU A 219 -51.40 30.91 18.57
N ALA A 220 -52.15 29.95 19.06
CA ALA A 220 -53.59 29.99 18.95
C ALA A 220 -54.09 31.21 19.74
N GLN A 221 -54.32 32.33 19.04
CA GLN A 221 -55.09 33.38 19.65
C GLN A 221 -56.50 32.81 19.93
N ARG A 222 -56.78 32.52 21.18
CA ARG A 222 -58.14 32.29 21.64
C ARG A 222 -58.86 33.62 21.51
N GLU A 223 -59.59 33.78 20.43
CA GLU A 223 -60.65 34.80 20.37
C GLU A 223 -61.73 34.33 21.40
N TYR A 224 -61.85 35.08 22.51
CA TYR A 224 -62.94 35.02 23.41
C TYR A 224 -64.09 35.85 22.83
#